data_5e858721c38cbeb8dd3066eca3dc4c7c
#
_entry.id   5e858721c38cbeb8dd3066eca3dc4c7c
#
_cell.length_a   1.000
_cell.length_b   1.000
_cell.length_c   1.000
_cell.angle_alpha   90.00
_cell.angle_beta   90.00
_cell.angle_gamma   90.00
#
_symmetry.space_group_name_H-M   'P 1'
#
loop_
_entity.id
_entity.type
_entity.pdbx_description
1 polymer ?
#
loop_
_entity_poly.entity_id
_entity_poly.type
_entity_poly.pdbx_seq_one_letter_code
_entity_poly.pdbx_strand_id
1 'polypeptide(L)'
;MSPELIEEVRGVIAAYTPNECAQTASELQSIWLKAKPLESTPLIKREAREKLKAIGTPVPVLKAIGKEVGKAARKRVDDFLPLMQLLWDEYGREGRIVAATALHPMELAEPEMVIPFVRELARTSISWEDCDQLAMEALEPIVRKKPEKYLAALESWVRDENKWVQRAAVTVIGRLPMKRGEYTARCLEMIEPALGDPDRDVRRAVSFAIRMGARGDPAAVRTFIKKHSGSADPSVIWVMCDAMRSMTKKFLPQFKALLPVYERWLEVADAKSRRSIEGAIKALRK
;
A
#
# COMPACT_ATOMS: atom_id res chain seq x y z
N MET A 1 17.39 -12.34 10.08
CA MET A 1 18.14 -11.63 11.13
C MET A 1 18.68 -12.68 12.09
N SER A 2 19.92 -12.57 12.53
CA SER A 2 20.49 -13.54 13.47
C SER A 2 19.87 -13.38 14.87
N PRO A 3 19.90 -14.42 15.71
CA PRO A 3 19.40 -14.34 17.09
C PRO A 3 20.06 -13.22 17.91
N GLU A 4 21.37 -12.99 17.72
CA GLU A 4 22.13 -11.96 18.41
C GLU A 4 21.61 -10.57 18.11
N LEU A 5 21.32 -10.27 16.82
CA LEU A 5 20.75 -8.96 16.43
C LEU A 5 19.33 -8.76 16.98
N ILE A 6 18.56 -9.85 17.15
CA ILE A 6 17.22 -9.78 17.77
C ILE A 6 17.36 -9.41 19.25
N GLU A 7 18.27 -10.05 19.98
CA GLU A 7 18.50 -9.73 21.40
C GLU A 7 19.04 -8.30 21.59
N GLU A 8 19.89 -7.83 20.69
CA GLU A 8 20.35 -6.45 20.70
C GLU A 8 19.18 -5.45 20.54
N VAL A 9 18.27 -5.68 19.57
CA VAL A 9 17.06 -4.87 19.42
C VAL A 9 16.21 -4.89 20.69
N ARG A 10 16.04 -6.06 21.31
CA ARG A 10 15.28 -6.19 22.56
C ARG A 10 15.89 -5.42 23.70
N GLY A 11 17.23 -5.44 23.81
CA GLY A 11 17.99 -4.66 24.80
C GLY A 11 17.74 -3.17 24.64
N VAL A 12 17.88 -2.65 23.43
CA VAL A 12 17.63 -1.23 23.10
C VAL A 12 16.19 -0.84 23.45
N ILE A 13 15.21 -1.65 23.08
CA ILE A 13 13.80 -1.34 23.31
C ILE A 13 13.40 -1.49 24.79
N ALA A 14 14.02 -2.40 25.54
CA ALA A 14 13.77 -2.54 26.97
C ALA A 14 14.22 -1.31 27.78
N ALA A 15 15.26 -0.64 27.33
CA ALA A 15 15.77 0.61 27.93
C ALA A 15 15.01 1.86 27.47
N TYR A 16 14.15 1.75 26.44
CA TYR A 16 13.48 2.91 25.84
C TYR A 16 12.57 3.69 26.81
N THR A 17 12.80 4.99 26.85
CA THR A 17 11.89 5.99 27.44
C THR A 17 11.53 7.06 26.40
N PRO A 18 10.35 7.72 26.49
CA PRO A 18 9.95 8.74 25.51
C PRO A 18 10.94 9.92 25.37
N ASN A 19 11.71 10.21 26.39
CA ASN A 19 12.71 11.29 26.37
C ASN A 19 13.99 10.91 25.59
N GLU A 20 14.17 9.62 25.27
CA GLU A 20 15.37 9.08 24.63
C GLU A 20 15.11 8.62 23.17
N CYS A 21 14.05 9.15 22.53
CA CYS A 21 13.68 8.78 21.16
C CYS A 21 14.87 8.85 20.19
N ALA A 22 15.64 9.94 20.21
CA ALA A 22 16.76 10.15 19.29
C ALA A 22 17.89 9.13 19.51
N GLN A 23 18.21 8.83 20.76
CA GLN A 23 19.21 7.83 21.10
C GLN A 23 18.76 6.44 20.63
N THR A 24 17.55 6.05 21.00
CA THR A 24 16.96 4.75 20.61
C THR A 24 16.91 4.57 19.10
N ALA A 25 16.48 5.60 18.36
CA ALA A 25 16.43 5.55 16.90
C ALA A 25 17.84 5.38 16.30
N SER A 26 18.85 6.06 16.84
CA SER A 26 20.25 5.92 16.42
C SER A 26 20.82 4.53 16.72
N GLU A 27 20.50 3.95 17.87
CA GLU A 27 20.90 2.59 18.23
C GLU A 27 20.25 1.55 17.32
N LEU A 28 18.94 1.67 17.02
CA LEU A 28 18.26 0.83 16.04
C LEU A 28 18.90 0.97 14.65
N GLN A 29 19.28 2.18 14.23
CA GLN A 29 20.02 2.39 12.99
C GLN A 29 21.33 1.63 12.99
N SER A 30 22.09 1.70 14.05
CA SER A 30 23.36 0.99 14.20
C SER A 30 23.20 -0.52 14.05
N ILE A 31 22.08 -1.07 14.53
CA ILE A 31 21.77 -2.50 14.39
C ILE A 31 21.48 -2.87 12.92
N TRP A 32 20.63 -2.12 12.21
CA TRP A 32 20.33 -2.50 10.82
C TRP A 32 21.48 -2.25 9.85
N LEU A 33 22.42 -1.33 10.19
CA LEU A 33 23.65 -1.12 9.43
C LEU A 33 24.62 -2.31 9.50
N LYS A 34 24.53 -3.15 10.53
CA LYS A 34 25.32 -4.39 10.64
C LYS A 34 24.89 -5.44 9.60
N ALA A 35 23.67 -5.35 9.08
CA ALA A 35 23.22 -6.23 8.00
C ALA A 35 23.85 -5.78 6.67
N LYS A 36 24.50 -6.74 5.96
CA LYS A 36 25.12 -6.44 4.66
C LYS A 36 24.06 -5.88 3.70
N PRO A 37 24.30 -4.70 3.07
CA PRO A 37 23.45 -4.18 2.03
C PRO A 37 23.32 -5.17 0.89
N LEU A 38 22.13 -5.31 0.31
CA LEU A 38 21.97 -5.98 -0.97
C LEU A 38 22.55 -5.06 -2.05
N GLU A 39 23.61 -5.50 -2.72
CA GLU A 39 24.32 -4.75 -3.79
C GLU A 39 23.41 -4.35 -4.94
N SER A 40 22.29 -5.02 -5.11
CA SER A 40 21.27 -4.66 -6.09
C SER A 40 19.87 -4.95 -5.57
N THR A 41 19.14 -3.89 -5.22
CA THR A 41 17.69 -3.98 -5.10
C THR A 41 17.08 -3.37 -6.39
N PRO A 42 16.72 -4.18 -7.40
CA PRO A 42 16.18 -3.69 -8.68
C PRO A 42 14.86 -2.94 -8.54
N LEU A 43 14.22 -3.02 -7.37
CA LEU A 43 12.85 -2.58 -7.12
C LEU A 43 12.71 -1.09 -6.83
N ILE A 44 13.78 -0.41 -6.41
CA ILE A 44 13.71 1.03 -6.13
C ILE A 44 14.34 1.78 -7.29
N LYS A 45 13.53 2.57 -8.02
CA LYS A 45 14.06 3.51 -9.00
C LYS A 45 15.08 4.42 -8.32
N ARG A 46 16.17 4.75 -9.03
CA ARG A 46 17.25 5.62 -8.55
C ARG A 46 16.72 6.90 -7.88
N GLU A 47 15.72 7.55 -8.50
CA GLU A 47 15.09 8.75 -7.98
C GLU A 47 14.41 8.56 -6.62
N ALA A 48 13.69 7.44 -6.43
CA ALA A 48 13.06 7.11 -5.15
C ALA A 48 14.10 6.75 -4.09
N ARG A 49 15.21 6.10 -4.49
CA ARG A 49 16.34 5.77 -3.61
C ARG A 49 17.02 7.05 -3.10
N GLU A 50 17.24 8.03 -3.96
CA GLU A 50 17.85 9.31 -3.60
C GLU A 50 16.92 10.12 -2.66
N LYS A 51 15.62 10.21 -2.99
CA LYS A 51 14.62 10.92 -2.16
C LYS A 51 14.45 10.30 -0.78
N LEU A 52 14.46 8.98 -0.69
CA LEU A 52 14.29 8.24 0.56
C LEU A 52 15.60 8.02 1.31
N LYS A 53 16.74 8.53 0.83
CA LYS A 53 18.06 8.30 1.43
C LYS A 53 18.31 6.81 1.76
N ALA A 54 17.92 5.91 0.85
CA ALA A 54 17.95 4.48 1.10
C ALA A 54 19.38 3.94 1.18
N ILE A 55 19.71 3.25 2.27
CA ILE A 55 21.00 2.63 2.53
C ILE A 55 21.10 1.28 1.84
N GLY A 56 19.99 0.54 1.74
CA GLY A 56 19.91 -0.76 1.09
C GLY A 56 19.84 -1.94 2.06
N THR A 57 19.55 -1.70 3.32
CA THR A 57 19.32 -2.79 4.29
C THR A 57 18.18 -3.70 3.81
N PRO A 58 18.35 -5.04 3.88
CA PRO A 58 17.33 -5.98 3.44
C PRO A 58 16.00 -5.81 4.17
N VAL A 59 14.89 -5.72 3.43
CA VAL A 59 13.54 -5.55 3.98
C VAL A 59 13.20 -6.59 5.06
N PRO A 60 13.55 -7.89 4.95
CA PRO A 60 13.28 -8.86 6.01
C PRO A 60 13.94 -8.52 7.35
N VAL A 61 15.13 -7.89 7.33
CA VAL A 61 15.83 -7.44 8.55
C VAL A 61 15.06 -6.30 9.19
N LEU A 62 14.71 -5.27 8.40
CA LEU A 62 13.95 -4.12 8.88
C LEU A 62 12.59 -4.53 9.47
N LYS A 63 11.89 -5.46 8.80
CA LYS A 63 10.62 -6.00 9.32
C LYS A 63 10.81 -6.80 10.60
N ALA A 64 11.93 -7.51 10.77
CA ALA A 64 12.20 -8.22 12.02
C ALA A 64 12.44 -7.24 13.17
N ILE A 65 13.19 -6.14 12.93
CA ILE A 65 13.38 -5.05 13.90
C ILE A 65 12.02 -4.42 14.24
N GLY A 66 11.26 -3.99 13.24
CA GLY A 66 9.95 -3.37 13.46
C GLY A 66 8.98 -4.26 14.25
N LYS A 67 9.00 -5.59 14.03
CA LYS A 67 8.20 -6.53 14.82
C LYS A 67 8.58 -6.56 16.29
N GLU A 68 9.87 -6.56 16.64
CA GLU A 68 10.31 -6.54 18.05
C GLU A 68 9.94 -5.21 18.71
N VAL A 69 10.18 -4.08 18.03
CA VAL A 69 9.73 -2.76 18.49
C VAL A 69 8.22 -2.75 18.75
N GLY A 70 7.41 -3.18 17.79
CA GLY A 70 5.96 -3.18 17.91
C GLY A 70 5.42 -4.13 18.98
N LYS A 71 6.08 -5.28 19.23
CA LYS A 71 5.71 -6.17 20.35
C LYS A 71 5.86 -5.50 21.72
N ALA A 72 6.91 -4.72 21.91
CA ALA A 72 7.10 -3.96 23.13
C ALA A 72 6.12 -2.78 23.21
N ALA A 73 5.99 -2.03 22.11
CA ALA A 73 5.16 -0.84 21.99
C ALA A 73 3.67 -1.10 22.24
N ARG A 74 3.14 -2.28 21.88
CA ARG A 74 1.71 -2.59 22.02
C ARG A 74 1.14 -2.44 23.45
N LYS A 75 1.99 -2.42 24.47
CA LYS A 75 1.61 -2.24 25.87
C LYS A 75 1.68 -0.78 26.34
N ARG A 76 2.31 0.08 25.54
CA ARG A 76 2.58 1.49 25.85
C ARG A 76 2.53 2.28 24.55
N VAL A 77 1.42 2.19 23.80
CA VAL A 77 1.32 2.72 22.43
C VAL A 77 1.68 4.20 22.39
N ASP A 78 1.10 4.99 23.30
CA ASP A 78 1.32 6.45 23.37
C ASP A 78 2.82 6.81 23.52
N ASP A 79 3.53 6.10 24.38
CA ASP A 79 4.97 6.31 24.59
C ASP A 79 5.81 6.08 23.32
N PHE A 80 5.37 5.19 22.41
CA PHE A 80 6.13 4.80 21.23
C PHE A 80 5.77 5.58 19.96
N LEU A 81 4.66 6.30 19.91
CA LEU A 81 4.32 7.10 18.73
C LEU A 81 5.39 8.14 18.37
N PRO A 82 6.03 8.85 19.33
CA PRO A 82 7.13 9.77 19.02
C PRO A 82 8.33 9.07 18.35
N LEU A 83 8.67 7.86 18.78
CA LEU A 83 9.72 7.07 18.13
C LEU A 83 9.34 6.67 16.70
N MET A 84 8.08 6.28 16.47
CA MET A 84 7.59 5.96 15.12
C MET A 84 7.63 7.18 14.21
N GLN A 85 7.25 8.36 14.72
CA GLN A 85 7.33 9.62 13.99
C GLN A 85 8.78 9.94 13.60
N LEU A 86 9.71 9.87 14.57
CA LEU A 86 11.12 10.16 14.34
C LEU A 86 11.75 9.19 13.31
N LEU A 87 11.48 7.90 13.43
CA LEU A 87 11.96 6.90 12.46
C LEU A 87 11.40 7.17 11.06
N TRP A 88 10.15 7.59 10.96
CA TRP A 88 9.51 7.91 9.69
C TRP A 88 10.10 9.14 9.02
N ASP A 89 10.37 10.20 9.76
CA ASP A 89 10.78 11.49 9.23
C ASP A 89 12.29 11.55 8.94
N GLU A 90 13.13 11.01 9.82
CA GLU A 90 14.56 11.28 9.81
C GLU A 90 15.42 10.10 9.32
N TYR A 91 14.92 8.86 9.40
CA TYR A 91 15.73 7.67 9.14
C TYR A 91 15.49 7.05 7.75
N GLY A 92 15.01 7.85 6.82
CA GLY A 92 14.90 7.50 5.41
C GLY A 92 14.00 6.29 5.15
N ARG A 93 14.32 5.53 4.10
CA ARG A 93 13.54 4.34 3.72
C ARG A 93 13.52 3.28 4.81
N GLU A 94 14.66 3.03 5.41
CA GLU A 94 14.82 1.99 6.42
C GLU A 94 13.99 2.28 7.66
N GLY A 95 14.04 3.51 8.17
CA GLY A 95 13.23 3.96 9.30
C GLY A 95 11.72 3.86 9.01
N ARG A 96 11.29 4.24 7.80
CA ARG A 96 9.89 4.12 7.38
C ARG A 96 9.38 2.67 7.37
N ILE A 97 10.19 1.72 6.94
CA ILE A 97 9.83 0.30 6.95
C ILE A 97 9.76 -0.22 8.39
N VAL A 98 10.71 0.17 9.26
CA VAL A 98 10.70 -0.21 10.69
C VAL A 98 9.46 0.34 11.36
N ALA A 99 9.18 1.64 11.21
CA ALA A 99 8.01 2.30 11.78
C ALA A 99 6.70 1.67 11.31
N ALA A 100 6.51 1.53 9.99
CA ALA A 100 5.30 0.91 9.43
C ALA A 100 5.06 -0.51 9.97
N THR A 101 6.14 -1.29 10.13
CA THR A 101 6.04 -2.66 10.66
C THR A 101 5.74 -2.68 12.16
N ALA A 102 6.32 -1.75 12.93
CA ALA A 102 6.09 -1.63 14.37
C ALA A 102 4.66 -1.18 14.69
N LEU A 103 4.06 -0.35 13.84
CA LEU A 103 2.69 0.11 14.00
C LEU A 103 1.65 -1.01 13.94
N HIS A 104 1.92 -2.15 13.29
CA HIS A 104 0.96 -3.27 13.21
C HIS A 104 0.52 -3.81 14.58
N PRO A 105 1.41 -4.23 15.50
CA PRO A 105 0.98 -4.68 16.83
C PRO A 105 0.39 -3.55 17.69
N MET A 106 0.83 -2.31 17.48
CA MET A 106 0.31 -1.13 18.16
C MET A 106 -1.15 -0.86 17.76
N GLU A 107 -1.45 -0.89 16.45
CA GLU A 107 -2.80 -0.72 15.91
C GLU A 107 -3.76 -1.80 16.42
N LEU A 108 -3.30 -3.05 16.52
CA LEU A 108 -4.13 -4.13 17.08
C LEU A 108 -4.48 -3.93 18.56
N ALA A 109 -3.64 -3.22 19.32
CA ALA A 109 -3.87 -2.88 20.71
C ALA A 109 -4.76 -1.63 20.87
N GLU A 110 -4.39 -0.54 20.17
CA GLU A 110 -5.03 0.78 20.31
C GLU A 110 -5.36 1.37 18.92
N PRO A 111 -6.34 0.78 18.19
CA PRO A 111 -6.63 1.19 16.80
C PRO A 111 -7.13 2.63 16.70
N GLU A 112 -7.87 3.11 17.69
CA GLU A 112 -8.45 4.46 17.70
C GLU A 112 -7.35 5.55 17.80
N MET A 113 -6.19 5.21 18.37
CA MET A 113 -5.02 6.09 18.43
C MET A 113 -4.14 5.94 17.19
N VAL A 114 -3.90 4.71 16.76
CA VAL A 114 -2.91 4.43 15.71
C VAL A 114 -3.45 4.74 14.30
N ILE A 115 -4.73 4.51 14.01
CA ILE A 115 -5.28 4.77 12.66
C ILE A 115 -5.16 6.26 12.27
N PRO A 116 -5.57 7.24 13.12
CA PRO A 116 -5.33 8.66 12.82
C PRO A 116 -3.85 9.00 12.65
N PHE A 117 -2.97 8.44 13.49
CA PHE A 117 -1.54 8.64 13.38
C PHE A 117 -0.98 8.13 12.05
N VAL A 118 -1.39 6.94 11.60
CA VAL A 118 -1.01 6.39 10.28
C VAL A 118 -1.49 7.28 9.14
N ARG A 119 -2.65 7.93 9.27
CA ARG A 119 -3.11 8.91 8.26
C ARG A 119 -2.16 10.09 8.14
N GLU A 120 -1.69 10.63 9.26
CA GLU A 120 -0.74 11.76 9.23
C GLU A 120 0.63 11.32 8.67
N LEU A 121 1.11 10.13 8.98
CA LEU A 121 2.30 9.58 8.33
C LEU A 121 2.10 9.41 6.82
N ALA A 122 0.93 8.92 6.39
CA ALA A 122 0.63 8.79 4.97
C ALA A 122 0.71 10.13 4.23
N ARG A 123 0.27 11.26 4.84
CA ARG A 123 0.37 12.60 4.24
C ARG A 123 1.80 13.00 3.88
N THR A 124 2.77 12.51 4.62
CA THR A 124 4.19 12.82 4.44
C THR A 124 4.94 11.79 3.60
N SER A 125 4.23 10.82 3.01
CA SER A 125 4.82 9.88 2.06
C SER A 125 5.39 10.62 0.85
N ILE A 126 6.51 10.13 0.33
CA ILE A 126 7.21 10.73 -0.81
C ILE A 126 7.30 9.81 -2.02
N SER A 127 6.90 8.56 -1.85
CA SER A 127 6.85 7.58 -2.92
C SER A 127 5.70 6.57 -2.71
N TRP A 128 5.37 5.84 -3.76
CA TRP A 128 4.43 4.74 -3.66
C TRP A 128 4.92 3.60 -2.77
N GLU A 129 6.24 3.44 -2.61
CA GLU A 129 6.82 2.36 -1.81
C GLU A 129 6.54 2.57 -0.32
N ASP A 130 6.89 3.73 0.22
CA ASP A 130 6.67 4.04 1.64
C ASP A 130 5.18 4.12 1.99
N CYS A 131 4.37 4.72 1.11
CA CYS A 131 2.93 4.74 1.24
C CYS A 131 2.32 3.32 1.28
N ASP A 132 2.69 2.45 0.34
CA ASP A 132 2.18 1.09 0.28
C ASP A 132 2.70 0.23 1.44
N GLN A 133 3.95 0.41 1.90
CA GLN A 133 4.47 -0.25 3.09
C GLN A 133 3.63 0.12 4.33
N LEU A 134 3.36 1.41 4.53
CA LEU A 134 2.52 1.88 5.63
C LEU A 134 1.11 1.29 5.54
N ALA A 135 0.48 1.36 4.38
CA ALA A 135 -0.86 0.82 4.16
C ALA A 135 -0.95 -0.69 4.42
N MET A 136 0.03 -1.46 3.93
CA MET A 136 0.02 -2.92 4.02
C MET A 136 0.46 -3.46 5.38
N GLU A 137 1.38 -2.79 6.06
CA GLU A 137 1.89 -3.26 7.34
C GLU A 137 1.05 -2.74 8.50
N ALA A 138 0.62 -1.47 8.48
CA ALA A 138 -0.09 -0.87 9.59
C ALA A 138 -1.63 -0.98 9.48
N LEU A 139 -2.24 -0.74 8.32
CA LEU A 139 -3.71 -0.65 8.22
C LEU A 139 -4.39 -1.94 7.74
N GLU A 140 -3.83 -2.62 6.71
CA GLU A 140 -4.48 -3.78 6.10
C GLU A 140 -4.85 -4.87 7.12
N PRO A 141 -3.98 -5.21 8.09
CA PRO A 141 -4.26 -6.30 9.01
C PRO A 141 -5.49 -6.08 9.87
N ILE A 142 -5.72 -4.87 10.38
CA ILE A 142 -6.90 -4.59 11.22
C ILE A 142 -8.16 -4.50 10.38
N VAL A 143 -8.09 -3.87 9.20
CA VAL A 143 -9.22 -3.79 8.28
C VAL A 143 -9.64 -5.20 7.86
N ARG A 144 -8.70 -6.07 7.54
CA ARG A 144 -8.96 -7.47 7.19
C ARG A 144 -9.55 -8.27 8.36
N LYS A 145 -9.13 -7.99 9.59
CA LYS A 145 -9.62 -8.67 10.80
C LYS A 145 -11.03 -8.23 11.18
N LYS A 146 -11.33 -6.92 11.04
CA LYS A 146 -12.63 -6.31 11.41
C LYS A 146 -13.13 -5.34 10.31
N PRO A 147 -13.45 -5.85 9.10
CA PRO A 147 -13.77 -4.99 7.96
C PRO A 147 -15.03 -4.16 8.21
N GLU A 148 -16.05 -4.69 8.89
CA GLU A 148 -17.29 -3.95 9.20
C GLU A 148 -17.03 -2.69 10.02
N LYS A 149 -16.03 -2.74 10.92
CA LYS A 149 -15.70 -1.58 11.77
C LYS A 149 -14.85 -0.54 11.03
N TYR A 150 -13.82 -0.99 10.25
CA TYR A 150 -12.77 -0.09 9.82
C TYR A 150 -12.82 0.30 8.34
N LEU A 151 -13.57 -0.44 7.48
CA LEU A 151 -13.73 -0.02 6.08
C LEU A 151 -14.37 1.36 5.95
N ALA A 152 -15.41 1.64 6.73
CA ALA A 152 -16.10 2.93 6.66
C ALA A 152 -15.18 4.12 6.96
N ALA A 153 -14.21 3.95 7.87
CA ALA A 153 -13.24 5.00 8.16
C ALA A 153 -12.35 5.34 6.95
N LEU A 154 -12.06 4.36 6.08
CA LEU A 154 -11.25 4.59 4.88
C LEU A 154 -12.01 5.27 3.75
N GLU A 155 -13.33 5.35 3.80
CA GLU A 155 -14.13 6.01 2.76
C GLU A 155 -13.80 7.51 2.64
N SER A 156 -13.61 8.19 3.79
CA SER A 156 -13.17 9.59 3.80
C SER A 156 -11.75 9.77 3.25
N TRP A 157 -10.87 8.78 3.44
CA TRP A 157 -9.50 8.83 2.95
C TRP A 157 -9.43 8.68 1.41
N VAL A 158 -10.35 7.91 0.80
CA VAL A 158 -10.43 7.81 -0.68
C VAL A 158 -10.73 9.15 -1.32
N ARG A 159 -11.34 10.07 -0.59
CA ARG A 159 -11.70 11.43 -1.05
C ARG A 159 -10.77 12.52 -0.50
N ASP A 160 -9.68 12.15 0.17
CA ASP A 160 -8.74 13.11 0.75
C ASP A 160 -8.01 13.89 -0.37
N GLU A 161 -7.73 15.16 -0.13
CA GLU A 161 -6.97 16.00 -1.08
C GLU A 161 -5.51 15.57 -1.22
N ASN A 162 -4.97 14.88 -0.21
CA ASN A 162 -3.62 14.35 -0.23
C ASN A 162 -3.61 13.00 -0.97
N LYS A 163 -2.92 12.94 -2.09
CA LYS A 163 -2.81 11.75 -2.94
C LYS A 163 -2.28 10.51 -2.23
N TRP A 164 -1.43 10.66 -1.22
CA TRP A 164 -0.86 9.53 -0.50
C TRP A 164 -1.85 8.94 0.51
N VAL A 165 -2.66 9.78 1.15
CA VAL A 165 -3.78 9.32 1.99
C VAL A 165 -4.80 8.57 1.13
N GLN A 166 -5.18 9.12 -0.03
CA GLN A 166 -6.01 8.46 -1.02
C GLN A 166 -5.42 7.10 -1.45
N ARG A 167 -4.13 7.10 -1.84
CA ARG A 167 -3.43 5.89 -2.27
C ARG A 167 -3.41 4.82 -1.18
N ALA A 168 -3.10 5.20 0.07
CA ALA A 168 -3.09 4.28 1.21
C ALA A 168 -4.45 3.61 1.39
N ALA A 169 -5.55 4.38 1.39
CA ALA A 169 -6.91 3.86 1.49
C ALA A 169 -7.23 2.89 0.34
N VAL A 170 -7.01 3.30 -0.91
CA VAL A 170 -7.27 2.46 -2.09
C VAL A 170 -6.45 1.17 -2.06
N THR A 171 -5.19 1.23 -1.59
CA THR A 171 -4.33 0.04 -1.46
C THR A 171 -4.91 -0.94 -0.44
N VAL A 172 -5.33 -0.48 0.74
CA VAL A 172 -5.92 -1.32 1.78
C VAL A 172 -7.25 -1.91 1.34
N ILE A 173 -8.17 -1.07 0.84
CA ILE A 173 -9.49 -1.49 0.34
C ILE A 173 -9.32 -2.53 -0.77
N GLY A 174 -8.40 -2.29 -1.71
CA GLY A 174 -8.14 -3.20 -2.83
C GLY A 174 -7.54 -4.55 -2.42
N ARG A 175 -6.85 -4.64 -1.29
CA ARG A 175 -6.26 -5.91 -0.82
C ARG A 175 -7.26 -6.81 -0.09
N LEU A 176 -8.27 -6.24 0.53
CA LEU A 176 -9.24 -7.01 1.31
C LEU A 176 -9.89 -8.16 0.52
N PRO A 177 -10.34 -7.98 -0.75
CA PRO A 177 -10.95 -9.04 -1.55
C PRO A 177 -10.09 -10.28 -1.72
N MET A 178 -8.77 -10.17 -1.69
CA MET A 178 -7.88 -11.33 -1.82
C MET A 178 -8.07 -12.38 -0.74
N LYS A 179 -8.57 -11.98 0.44
CA LYS A 179 -8.77 -12.83 1.62
C LYS A 179 -10.23 -12.92 2.04
N ARG A 180 -11.00 -11.92 1.66
CA ARG A 180 -12.40 -11.73 2.02
C ARG A 180 -13.18 -11.37 0.74
N GLY A 181 -13.37 -12.38 -0.15
CA GLY A 181 -13.98 -12.20 -1.48
C GLY A 181 -15.39 -11.62 -1.44
N GLU A 182 -16.14 -11.87 -0.37
CA GLU A 182 -17.48 -11.34 -0.11
C GLU A 182 -17.54 -9.81 -0.06
N TYR A 183 -16.41 -9.15 0.19
CA TYR A 183 -16.31 -7.68 0.20
C TYR A 183 -15.99 -7.07 -1.16
N THR A 184 -15.79 -7.87 -2.22
CA THR A 184 -15.27 -7.35 -3.50
C THR A 184 -16.16 -6.25 -4.07
N ALA A 185 -17.48 -6.45 -4.15
CA ALA A 185 -18.41 -5.44 -4.68
C ALA A 185 -18.31 -4.12 -3.89
N ARG A 186 -18.42 -4.21 -2.56
CA ARG A 186 -18.31 -3.04 -1.67
C ARG A 186 -16.97 -2.31 -1.81
N CYS A 187 -15.85 -3.04 -1.88
CA CYS A 187 -14.53 -2.46 -2.08
C CYS A 187 -14.42 -1.71 -3.41
N LEU A 188 -15.00 -2.26 -4.48
CA LEU A 188 -15.02 -1.60 -5.79
C LEU A 188 -15.85 -0.31 -5.77
N GLU A 189 -17.01 -0.30 -5.12
CA GLU A 189 -17.83 0.89 -4.92
C GLU A 189 -17.07 1.97 -4.12
N MET A 190 -16.39 1.59 -3.06
CA MET A 190 -15.61 2.53 -2.23
C MET A 190 -14.47 3.21 -2.98
N ILE A 191 -13.81 2.53 -3.92
CA ILE A 191 -12.71 3.12 -4.71
C ILE A 191 -13.20 3.87 -5.96
N GLU A 192 -14.47 3.79 -6.29
CA GLU A 192 -15.06 4.41 -7.48
C GLU A 192 -14.78 5.93 -7.58
N PRO A 193 -14.83 6.73 -6.48
CA PRO A 193 -14.50 8.15 -6.53
C PRO A 193 -13.08 8.46 -7.02
N ALA A 194 -12.14 7.52 -6.86
CA ALA A 194 -10.75 7.69 -7.28
C ALA A 194 -10.46 7.21 -8.72
N LEU A 195 -11.45 6.71 -9.47
CA LEU A 195 -11.26 6.19 -10.83
C LEU A 195 -10.71 7.22 -11.81
N GLY A 196 -11.26 8.44 -11.76
CA GLY A 196 -10.89 9.56 -12.63
C GLY A 196 -9.79 10.45 -12.05
N ASP A 197 -9.11 10.05 -10.98
CA ASP A 197 -8.13 10.87 -10.31
C ASP A 197 -7.02 11.35 -11.26
N PRO A 198 -6.63 12.65 -11.25
CA PRO A 198 -5.57 13.17 -12.10
C PRO A 198 -4.19 12.63 -11.74
N ASP A 199 -3.96 12.22 -10.48
CA ASP A 199 -2.66 11.73 -10.04
C ASP A 199 -2.44 10.28 -10.49
N ARG A 200 -1.27 10.05 -11.07
CA ARG A 200 -0.89 8.73 -11.60
C ARG A 200 -0.70 7.68 -10.51
N ASP A 201 -0.23 8.07 -9.33
CA ASP A 201 0.02 7.13 -8.23
C ASP A 201 -1.28 6.64 -7.62
N VAL A 202 -2.31 7.50 -7.55
CA VAL A 202 -3.67 7.13 -7.16
C VAL A 202 -4.27 6.18 -8.19
N ARG A 203 -4.26 6.52 -9.48
CA ARG A 203 -4.79 5.65 -10.55
C ARG A 203 -4.13 4.27 -10.57
N ARG A 204 -2.84 4.18 -10.29
CA ARG A 204 -2.14 2.89 -10.17
C ARG A 204 -2.64 2.06 -9.00
N ALA A 205 -2.95 2.68 -7.88
CA ALA A 205 -3.55 1.99 -6.75
C ALA A 205 -4.96 1.48 -7.09
N VAL A 206 -5.77 2.28 -7.80
CA VAL A 206 -7.11 1.85 -8.26
C VAL A 206 -7.01 0.67 -9.24
N SER A 207 -6.12 0.75 -10.24
CA SER A 207 -5.85 -0.38 -11.14
C SER A 207 -5.40 -1.64 -10.38
N PHE A 208 -4.54 -1.49 -9.38
CA PHE A 208 -4.14 -2.58 -8.50
C PHE A 208 -5.34 -3.16 -7.73
N ALA A 209 -6.21 -2.32 -7.16
CA ALA A 209 -7.39 -2.74 -6.42
C ALA A 209 -8.35 -3.58 -7.29
N ILE A 210 -8.61 -3.15 -8.52
CA ILE A 210 -9.43 -3.91 -9.49
C ILE A 210 -8.82 -5.30 -9.75
N ARG A 211 -7.50 -5.39 -9.94
CA ARG A 211 -6.79 -6.67 -10.13
C ARG A 211 -6.88 -7.59 -8.93
N MET A 212 -6.82 -7.03 -7.73
CA MET A 212 -6.95 -7.80 -6.49
C MET A 212 -8.40 -8.25 -6.28
N GLY A 213 -9.37 -7.40 -6.62
CA GLY A 213 -10.78 -7.76 -6.65
C GLY A 213 -11.07 -9.01 -7.51
N ALA A 214 -10.38 -9.14 -8.65
CA ALA A 214 -10.51 -10.33 -9.52
C ALA A 214 -10.05 -11.64 -8.86
N ARG A 215 -9.31 -11.59 -7.76
CA ARG A 215 -8.95 -12.78 -6.97
C ARG A 215 -10.04 -13.15 -5.96
N GLY A 216 -10.84 -12.19 -5.53
CA GLY A 216 -11.95 -12.41 -4.60
C GLY A 216 -13.23 -12.80 -5.34
N ASP A 217 -13.69 -11.92 -6.22
CA ASP A 217 -14.89 -12.13 -7.04
C ASP A 217 -14.73 -11.53 -8.45
N PRO A 218 -14.35 -12.36 -9.45
CA PRO A 218 -14.24 -11.90 -10.83
C PRO A 218 -15.56 -11.41 -11.44
N ALA A 219 -16.73 -11.90 -10.97
CA ALA A 219 -18.01 -11.48 -11.46
C ALA A 219 -18.33 -10.04 -11.05
N ALA A 220 -18.08 -9.68 -9.79
CA ALA A 220 -18.20 -8.32 -9.29
C ALA A 220 -17.30 -7.35 -10.09
N VAL A 221 -16.04 -7.75 -10.37
CA VAL A 221 -15.13 -6.93 -11.19
C VAL A 221 -15.65 -6.76 -12.61
N ARG A 222 -16.19 -7.80 -13.25
CA ARG A 222 -16.81 -7.67 -14.59
C ARG A 222 -17.99 -6.69 -14.57
N THR A 223 -18.85 -6.79 -13.57
CA THR A 223 -19.99 -5.87 -13.39
C THR A 223 -19.51 -4.44 -13.23
N PHE A 224 -18.50 -4.22 -12.41
CA PHE A 224 -17.89 -2.91 -12.20
C PHE A 224 -17.32 -2.31 -13.50
N ILE A 225 -16.56 -3.08 -14.29
CA ILE A 225 -16.02 -2.62 -15.57
C ILE A 225 -17.15 -2.31 -16.56
N LYS A 226 -18.19 -3.14 -16.62
CA LYS A 226 -19.39 -2.90 -17.48
C LYS A 226 -20.12 -1.62 -17.09
N LYS A 227 -20.25 -1.32 -15.79
CA LYS A 227 -20.84 -0.07 -15.28
C LYS A 227 -20.16 1.15 -15.88
N HIS A 228 -18.84 1.10 -16.06
CA HIS A 228 -18.02 2.20 -16.57
C HIS A 228 -17.73 2.10 -18.09
N SER A 229 -18.32 1.16 -18.80
CA SER A 229 -18.05 0.89 -20.23
C SER A 229 -18.40 2.06 -21.17
N GLY A 230 -19.26 2.98 -20.74
CA GLY A 230 -19.62 4.21 -21.46
C GLY A 230 -18.75 5.42 -21.13
N SER A 231 -17.75 5.28 -20.26
CA SER A 231 -16.90 6.41 -19.89
C SER A 231 -16.08 6.92 -21.07
N ALA A 232 -16.05 8.25 -21.24
CA ALA A 232 -15.14 8.96 -22.14
C ALA A 232 -13.93 9.55 -21.41
N ASP A 233 -13.84 9.42 -20.07
CA ASP A 233 -12.74 9.93 -19.28
C ASP A 233 -11.46 9.09 -19.54
N PRO A 234 -10.39 9.71 -20.08
CA PRO A 234 -9.14 9.00 -20.36
C PRO A 234 -8.50 8.37 -19.14
N SER A 235 -8.69 8.91 -17.93
CA SER A 235 -8.16 8.38 -16.68
C SER A 235 -8.88 7.09 -16.29
N VAL A 236 -10.20 7.06 -16.36
CA VAL A 236 -11.03 5.87 -16.13
C VAL A 236 -10.67 4.76 -17.12
N ILE A 237 -10.62 5.10 -18.42
CA ILE A 237 -10.25 4.15 -19.48
C ILE A 237 -8.84 3.59 -19.20
N TRP A 238 -7.89 4.44 -18.85
CA TRP A 238 -6.53 4.01 -18.53
C TRP A 238 -6.48 3.03 -17.36
N VAL A 239 -7.22 3.30 -16.27
CA VAL A 239 -7.30 2.43 -15.09
C VAL A 239 -7.84 1.05 -15.47
N MET A 240 -8.93 0.99 -16.23
CA MET A 240 -9.54 -0.26 -16.67
C MET A 240 -8.59 -1.06 -17.60
N CYS A 241 -7.90 -0.36 -18.50
CA CYS A 241 -6.92 -0.98 -19.40
C CYS A 241 -5.68 -1.50 -18.66
N ASP A 242 -5.15 -0.71 -17.72
CA ASP A 242 -3.98 -1.11 -16.93
C ASP A 242 -4.31 -2.32 -16.04
N ALA A 243 -5.52 -2.37 -15.48
CA ALA A 243 -5.98 -3.52 -14.70
C ALA A 243 -5.99 -4.81 -15.55
N MET A 244 -6.51 -4.78 -16.75
CA MET A 244 -6.52 -5.96 -17.64
C MET A 244 -5.15 -6.34 -18.13
N ARG A 245 -4.35 -5.37 -18.60
CA ARG A 245 -2.99 -5.61 -19.08
C ARG A 245 -2.08 -6.23 -18.01
N SER A 246 -2.25 -5.82 -16.77
CA SER A 246 -1.44 -6.23 -15.62
C SER A 246 -2.07 -7.39 -14.82
N MET A 247 -3.21 -7.91 -15.26
CA MET A 247 -3.91 -9.04 -14.63
C MET A 247 -3.08 -10.32 -14.71
N THR A 248 -3.10 -11.10 -13.65
CA THR A 248 -2.49 -12.43 -13.67
C THR A 248 -3.16 -13.32 -14.72
N LYS A 249 -2.37 -13.95 -15.58
CA LYS A 249 -2.86 -14.73 -16.75
C LYS A 249 -3.99 -15.71 -16.42
N LYS A 250 -3.93 -16.39 -15.28
CA LYS A 250 -4.96 -17.37 -14.87
C LYS A 250 -6.37 -16.78 -14.68
N PHE A 251 -6.49 -15.46 -14.48
CA PHE A 251 -7.79 -14.79 -14.32
C PHE A 251 -8.33 -14.22 -15.63
N LEU A 252 -7.48 -13.90 -16.61
CA LEU A 252 -7.87 -13.28 -17.88
C LEU A 252 -9.02 -14.00 -18.63
N PRO A 253 -9.08 -15.34 -18.68
CA PRO A 253 -10.18 -16.04 -19.37
C PRO A 253 -11.56 -15.64 -18.86
N GLN A 254 -11.70 -15.27 -17.58
CA GLN A 254 -12.95 -14.85 -16.98
C GLN A 254 -13.42 -13.46 -17.44
N PHE A 255 -12.54 -12.69 -18.09
CA PHE A 255 -12.80 -11.32 -18.57
C PHE A 255 -12.95 -11.22 -20.09
N LYS A 256 -12.84 -12.34 -20.86
CA LYS A 256 -12.96 -12.33 -22.33
C LYS A 256 -14.26 -11.70 -22.84
N ALA A 257 -15.36 -11.86 -22.10
CA ALA A 257 -16.64 -11.24 -22.42
C ALA A 257 -16.65 -9.69 -22.37
N LEU A 258 -15.58 -9.07 -21.86
CA LEU A 258 -15.40 -7.62 -21.86
C LEU A 258 -14.71 -7.10 -23.13
N LEU A 259 -14.20 -7.97 -24.00
CA LEU A 259 -13.49 -7.56 -25.22
C LEU A 259 -14.24 -6.50 -26.05
N PRO A 260 -15.57 -6.59 -26.27
CA PRO A 260 -16.29 -5.55 -27.01
C PRO A 260 -16.28 -4.16 -26.34
N VAL A 261 -16.13 -4.09 -25.02
CA VAL A 261 -16.01 -2.81 -24.30
C VAL A 261 -14.68 -2.12 -24.69
N TYR A 262 -13.58 -2.86 -24.69
CA TYR A 262 -12.26 -2.34 -25.02
C TYR A 262 -12.13 -2.02 -26.52
N GLU A 263 -12.75 -2.80 -27.39
CA GLU A 263 -12.80 -2.54 -28.84
C GLU A 263 -13.55 -1.23 -29.13
N ARG A 264 -14.69 -0.98 -28.47
CA ARG A 264 -15.42 0.29 -28.59
C ARG A 264 -14.58 1.48 -28.10
N TRP A 265 -13.87 1.35 -26.97
CA TRP A 265 -12.96 2.41 -26.53
C TRP A 265 -11.85 2.67 -27.55
N LEU A 266 -11.39 1.64 -28.27
CA LEU A 266 -10.36 1.79 -29.29
C LEU A 266 -10.83 2.60 -30.50
N GLU A 267 -12.11 2.50 -30.87
CA GLU A 267 -12.71 3.26 -32.00
C GLU A 267 -12.70 4.77 -31.76
N VAL A 268 -12.89 5.20 -30.51
CA VAL A 268 -12.98 6.61 -30.10
C VAL A 268 -11.72 7.15 -29.42
N ALA A 269 -10.68 6.34 -29.30
CA ALA A 269 -9.48 6.67 -28.55
C ALA A 269 -8.59 7.69 -29.25
N ASP A 270 -8.07 8.64 -28.47
CA ASP A 270 -6.96 9.47 -28.88
C ASP A 270 -5.65 8.66 -28.98
N ALA A 271 -4.62 9.23 -29.60
CA ALA A 271 -3.33 8.59 -29.78
C ALA A 271 -2.67 8.15 -28.47
N LYS A 272 -2.90 8.90 -27.37
CA LYS A 272 -2.32 8.63 -26.05
C LYS A 272 -2.97 7.44 -25.36
N SER A 273 -4.29 7.31 -25.46
CA SER A 273 -5.07 6.24 -24.85
C SER A 273 -4.97 4.93 -25.63
N ARG A 274 -4.82 5.00 -26.96
CA ARG A 274 -4.79 3.86 -27.90
C ARG A 274 -3.86 2.74 -27.47
N ARG A 275 -2.61 3.07 -27.15
CA ARG A 275 -1.60 2.07 -26.73
C ARG A 275 -2.02 1.27 -25.49
N SER A 276 -2.68 1.92 -24.54
CA SER A 276 -3.17 1.25 -23.31
C SER A 276 -4.30 0.29 -23.61
N ILE A 277 -5.24 0.71 -24.48
CA ILE A 277 -6.40 -0.08 -24.90
C ILE A 277 -5.94 -1.30 -25.72
N GLU A 278 -5.08 -1.13 -26.70
CA GLU A 278 -4.49 -2.23 -27.50
C GLU A 278 -3.80 -3.26 -26.59
N GLY A 279 -3.08 -2.79 -25.56
CA GLY A 279 -2.46 -3.66 -24.58
C GLY A 279 -3.46 -4.51 -23.79
N ALA A 280 -4.60 -3.93 -23.40
CA ALA A 280 -5.69 -4.64 -22.72
C ALA A 280 -6.39 -5.66 -23.67
N ILE A 281 -6.69 -5.28 -24.91
CA ILE A 281 -7.26 -6.17 -25.94
C ILE A 281 -6.32 -7.35 -26.16
N LYS A 282 -5.01 -7.11 -26.35
CA LYS A 282 -4.01 -8.16 -26.50
C LYS A 282 -3.95 -9.12 -25.31
N ALA A 283 -4.15 -8.61 -24.08
CA ALA A 283 -4.21 -9.44 -22.89
C ALA A 283 -5.47 -10.33 -22.88
N LEU A 284 -6.62 -9.78 -23.23
CA LEU A 284 -7.91 -10.48 -23.23
C LEU A 284 -8.05 -11.52 -24.36
N ARG A 285 -7.32 -11.36 -25.47
CA ARG A 285 -7.33 -12.32 -26.61
C ARG A 285 -6.44 -13.55 -26.38
N LYS A 286 -5.58 -13.55 -25.38
CA LYS A 286 -4.77 -14.70 -24.94
C LYS A 286 -5.56 -15.66 -24.06
#